data_27f44003e9e3694bc19e3e69951e7ee1
#
_entry.id   27f44003e9e3694bc19e3e69951e7ee1
#
_cell.length_a   1.000
_cell.length_b   1.000
_cell.length_c   1.000
_cell.angle_alpha   90.00
_cell.angle_beta   90.00
_cell.angle_gamma   90.00
#
_symmetry.space_group_name_H-M   'P 1'
#
loop_
_entity.id
_entity.type
_entity.pdbx_description
1 polymer ?
#
loop_
_entity_poly.entity_id
_entity_poly.type
_entity_poly.pdbx_seq_one_letter_code
_entity_poly.pdbx_strand_id
1 'polypeptide(L)'
;MKVEKKILFRSGILLMLGLAAGFLLGSFYAAAPVIGCRESDLTPVPDTEFRTPTEREAPAASVPEELPAPPEKWVCLTFDDGPSKTTPDVLAALNAAGVKATFFVVATGYNEKYLPLIAEAAAAGHQIAFHSASHEYSDIYQSPDAYWEDIALLQERISPYILTDGIHYLRFPGGSTNTVSRRYGGKGIMSELKAQAEEKGYTYVDWNVCAEDAVGGNPSANTIYRNVVRETGEQTQCIVLMHDSATTRTTAEALPDIIQWYKDQGFAFCTVEQVLKP
;
A
#
# COMPACT_ATOMS: atom_id res chain seq x y z
N MET A 1 -34.06 -49.15 8.24
CA MET A 1 -34.02 -49.20 6.76
C MET A 1 -33.45 -47.87 6.26
N LYS A 2 -32.16 -47.86 5.89
CA LYS A 2 -31.47 -46.71 5.33
C LYS A 2 -31.62 -46.71 3.80
N VAL A 3 -32.04 -45.62 3.23
CA VAL A 3 -32.03 -45.41 1.78
C VAL A 3 -30.95 -44.41 1.46
N GLU A 4 -29.86 -44.91 0.88
CA GLU A 4 -28.81 -44.07 0.28
C GLU A 4 -29.25 -43.60 -1.10
N LYS A 5 -29.23 -42.31 -1.35
CA LYS A 5 -29.35 -41.73 -2.69
C LYS A 5 -27.97 -41.43 -3.26
N LYS A 6 -27.51 -42.26 -4.18
CA LYS A 6 -26.37 -42.02 -5.07
C LYS A 6 -26.78 -41.02 -6.15
N ILE A 7 -26.08 -39.86 -6.21
CA ILE A 7 -26.18 -38.92 -7.31
C ILE A 7 -25.00 -39.18 -8.25
N LEU A 8 -25.35 -39.66 -9.47
CA LEU A 8 -24.39 -39.81 -10.58
C LEU A 8 -24.13 -38.45 -11.23
N PHE A 9 -22.89 -38.02 -11.24
CA PHE A 9 -22.44 -36.94 -12.13
C PHE A 9 -22.06 -37.54 -13.51
N ARG A 10 -22.75 -37.11 -14.54
CA ARG A 10 -22.40 -37.35 -15.95
C ARG A 10 -21.48 -36.23 -16.42
N SER A 11 -20.24 -36.62 -16.76
CA SER A 11 -19.29 -35.78 -17.49
C SER A 11 -19.69 -35.68 -18.94
N GLY A 12 -19.99 -34.48 -19.41
CA GLY A 12 -20.16 -34.17 -20.83
C GLY A 12 -18.91 -33.43 -21.33
N ILE A 13 -18.07 -34.14 -22.10
CA ILE A 13 -16.97 -33.54 -22.86
C ILE A 13 -17.56 -32.95 -24.13
N LEU A 14 -17.47 -31.63 -24.30
CA LEU A 14 -17.81 -30.96 -25.56
C LEU A 14 -16.51 -30.53 -26.25
N LEU A 15 -16.15 -31.23 -27.28
CA LEU A 15 -15.04 -30.95 -28.18
C LEU A 15 -15.50 -29.86 -29.18
N MET A 16 -14.94 -28.66 -29.13
CA MET A 16 -15.13 -27.64 -30.15
C MET A 16 -13.84 -27.47 -30.95
N LEU A 17 -13.89 -27.99 -32.18
CA LEU A 17 -12.97 -27.66 -33.25
C LEU A 17 -13.34 -26.27 -33.80
N GLY A 18 -12.44 -25.30 -33.70
CA GLY A 18 -12.55 -23.96 -34.28
C GLY A 18 -11.41 -23.69 -35.24
N LEU A 19 -11.81 -23.47 -36.54
CA LEU A 19 -10.95 -23.20 -37.68
C LEU A 19 -10.08 -21.94 -37.49
N ALA A 20 -8.83 -22.06 -37.89
CA ALA A 20 -7.92 -20.96 -38.15
C ALA A 20 -8.35 -20.21 -39.40
N ALA A 21 -8.59 -18.92 -39.30
CA ALA A 21 -8.63 -17.99 -40.43
C ALA A 21 -7.60 -16.91 -40.20
N GLY A 22 -6.48 -17.00 -40.91
CA GLY A 22 -5.43 -15.99 -40.92
C GLY A 22 -5.89 -14.75 -41.68
N PHE A 23 -5.73 -13.59 -41.05
CA PHE A 23 -5.76 -12.30 -41.74
C PHE A 23 -4.39 -11.65 -41.58
N LEU A 24 -3.63 -11.64 -42.69
CA LEU A 24 -2.47 -10.81 -42.90
C LEU A 24 -2.93 -9.36 -43.12
N LEU A 25 -2.70 -8.49 -42.16
CA LEU A 25 -2.74 -7.04 -42.35
C LEU A 25 -1.32 -6.52 -42.31
N GLY A 26 -0.77 -6.24 -43.50
CA GLY A 26 0.49 -5.56 -43.71
C GLY A 26 0.41 -4.11 -43.22
N SER A 27 1.21 -3.76 -42.24
CA SER A 27 1.41 -2.36 -41.83
C SER A 27 2.39 -1.69 -42.79
N PHE A 28 1.90 -0.76 -43.60
CA PHE A 28 2.70 0.19 -44.34
C PHE A 28 3.27 1.24 -43.38
N TYR A 29 4.56 1.17 -43.10
CA TYR A 29 5.27 2.29 -42.50
C TYR A 29 5.62 3.29 -43.61
N ALA A 30 4.98 4.45 -43.60
CA ALA A 30 5.37 5.59 -44.39
C ALA A 30 6.60 6.24 -43.75
N ALA A 31 7.74 6.19 -44.41
CA ALA A 31 8.93 6.92 -44.00
C ALA A 31 8.73 8.42 -44.23
N ALA A 32 8.92 9.21 -43.20
CA ALA A 32 8.98 10.67 -43.30
C ALA A 32 10.28 11.11 -44.00
N PRO A 33 10.25 12.16 -44.84
CA PRO A 33 11.43 12.62 -45.54
C PRO A 33 12.43 13.30 -44.59
N VAL A 34 13.67 12.86 -44.64
CA VAL A 34 14.81 13.51 -44.01
C VAL A 34 15.09 14.81 -44.77
N ILE A 35 14.90 15.95 -44.10
CA ILE A 35 15.28 17.25 -44.62
C ILE A 35 16.80 17.37 -44.45
N GLY A 36 17.53 17.29 -45.55
CA GLY A 36 18.95 17.51 -45.60
C GLY A 36 19.31 18.98 -45.34
N CYS A 37 20.09 19.25 -44.31
CA CYS A 37 20.71 20.55 -44.09
C CYS A 37 21.76 20.77 -45.17
N ARG A 38 21.61 21.82 -45.95
CA ARG A 38 22.63 22.30 -46.88
C ARG A 38 23.81 22.91 -46.10
N GLU A 39 24.98 22.42 -46.45
CA GLU A 39 26.31 22.86 -45.98
C GLU A 39 26.69 24.16 -46.74
N SER A 40 26.14 25.31 -46.38
CA SER A 40 26.62 26.60 -46.92
C SER A 40 26.08 27.77 -46.09
N ASP A 41 26.53 27.91 -44.85
CA ASP A 41 26.50 29.23 -44.13
C ASP A 41 27.34 29.11 -42.84
N LEU A 42 28.64 28.79 -43.03
CA LEU A 42 29.65 28.98 -41.99
C LEU A 42 30.33 30.30 -42.17
N THR A 43 29.87 31.32 -41.49
CA THR A 43 30.68 32.53 -41.27
C THR A 43 31.74 32.25 -40.23
N PRO A 44 33.01 32.71 -40.44
CA PRO A 44 34.07 32.48 -39.46
C PRO A 44 33.82 33.30 -38.18
N VAL A 45 33.84 32.61 -37.04
CA VAL A 45 33.82 33.21 -35.71
C VAL A 45 35.25 33.67 -35.38
N PRO A 46 35.45 34.91 -34.89
CA PRO A 46 36.79 35.38 -34.52
C PRO A 46 37.29 34.67 -33.27
N ASP A 47 38.61 34.34 -33.30
CA ASP A 47 39.35 33.77 -32.17
C ASP A 47 39.18 34.61 -30.90
N THR A 48 38.42 34.07 -29.97
CA THR A 48 38.42 34.57 -28.59
C THR A 48 39.27 33.61 -27.75
N GLU A 49 40.32 34.18 -27.15
CA GLU A 49 41.27 33.55 -26.26
C GLU A 49 40.58 32.62 -25.25
N PHE A 50 40.97 31.38 -25.25
CA PHE A 50 40.61 30.38 -24.25
C PHE A 50 41.21 30.78 -22.90
N ARG A 51 40.43 31.49 -22.06
CA ARG A 51 40.75 31.60 -20.63
C ARG A 51 40.43 30.28 -19.95
N THR A 52 41.48 29.65 -19.42
CA THR A 52 41.36 28.47 -18.54
C THR A 52 40.35 28.79 -17.42
N PRO A 53 39.33 27.93 -17.17
CA PRO A 53 38.43 28.11 -16.04
C PRO A 53 39.23 27.93 -14.74
N THR A 54 39.29 28.98 -13.95
CA THR A 54 39.69 28.94 -12.55
C THR A 54 38.85 27.81 -11.87
N GLU A 55 39.53 26.93 -11.15
CA GLU A 55 38.92 25.89 -10.32
C GLU A 55 37.75 26.48 -9.55
N ARG A 56 36.53 26.11 -9.98
CA ARG A 56 35.33 26.41 -9.23
C ARG A 56 35.32 25.40 -8.08
N GLU A 57 35.55 25.84 -6.86
CA GLU A 57 35.31 25.05 -5.65
C GLU A 57 33.95 24.34 -5.77
N ALA A 58 33.97 23.01 -5.69
CA ALA A 58 32.76 22.21 -5.62
C ALA A 58 31.93 22.70 -4.41
N PRO A 59 30.62 22.91 -4.57
CA PRO A 59 29.78 23.22 -3.41
C PRO A 59 29.95 22.11 -2.38
N ALA A 60 30.27 22.50 -1.16
CA ALA A 60 30.39 21.60 -0.02
C ALA A 60 29.14 20.72 0.00
N ALA A 61 29.37 19.39 0.07
CA ALA A 61 28.29 18.43 0.20
C ALA A 61 27.40 18.87 1.36
N SER A 62 26.14 19.17 1.06
CA SER A 62 25.15 19.45 2.09
C SER A 62 25.08 18.25 3.03
N VAL A 63 25.40 18.49 4.31
CA VAL A 63 25.13 17.53 5.36
C VAL A 63 23.66 17.13 5.24
N PRO A 64 23.33 15.80 5.23
CA PRO A 64 21.93 15.40 5.20
C PRO A 64 21.22 16.09 6.37
N GLU A 65 20.17 16.86 6.07
CA GLU A 65 19.35 17.51 7.07
C GLU A 65 18.73 16.40 7.93
N GLU A 66 19.19 16.27 9.16
CA GLU A 66 18.69 15.28 10.10
C GLU A 66 17.22 15.62 10.34
N LEU A 67 16.32 14.70 9.94
CA LEU A 67 14.88 14.87 10.14
C LEU A 67 14.61 15.20 11.60
N PRO A 68 13.77 16.19 11.90
CA PRO A 68 13.44 16.53 13.27
C PRO A 68 12.95 15.31 14.04
N ALA A 69 13.37 15.18 15.29
CA ALA A 69 12.91 14.09 16.17
C ALA A 69 11.37 14.10 16.21
N PRO A 70 10.72 12.91 16.19
CA PRO A 70 9.26 12.85 16.26
C PRO A 70 8.77 13.55 17.55
N PRO A 71 7.59 14.18 17.53
CA PRO A 71 7.01 14.84 18.68
C PRO A 71 6.81 13.83 19.83
N GLU A 72 6.85 14.30 21.10
CA GLU A 72 6.66 13.41 22.25
C GLU A 72 5.30 12.71 22.26
N LYS A 73 4.26 13.37 21.68
CA LYS A 73 2.90 12.89 21.61
C LYS A 73 2.43 12.85 20.17
N TRP A 74 2.26 11.63 19.63
CA TRP A 74 1.90 11.44 18.24
C TRP A 74 0.90 10.29 18.03
N VAL A 75 0.18 10.37 16.92
CA VAL A 75 -0.73 9.33 16.44
C VAL A 75 -0.52 9.06 14.96
N CYS A 76 -0.39 7.77 14.62
CA CYS A 76 -0.47 7.27 13.26
C CYS A 76 -1.86 6.64 13.07
N LEU A 77 -2.69 7.26 12.24
CA LEU A 77 -3.93 6.62 11.78
C LEU A 77 -3.55 5.64 10.69
N THR A 78 -3.92 4.37 10.83
CA THR A 78 -3.59 3.34 9.86
C THR A 78 -4.84 2.61 9.39
N PHE A 79 -4.89 2.29 8.09
CA PHE A 79 -6.03 1.64 7.45
C PHE A 79 -5.56 0.39 6.71
N ASP A 80 -6.19 -0.75 7.02
CA ASP A 80 -5.92 -2.03 6.39
C ASP A 80 -7.03 -2.41 5.39
N ASP A 81 -6.75 -3.35 4.48
CA ASP A 81 -7.70 -4.00 3.57
C ASP A 81 -8.29 -3.12 2.46
N GLY A 82 -7.85 -1.87 2.33
CA GLY A 82 -8.14 -1.02 1.18
C GLY A 82 -7.21 -1.26 -0.02
N PRO A 83 -7.45 -0.58 -1.15
CA PRO A 83 -8.55 0.37 -1.36
C PRO A 83 -9.89 -0.31 -1.67
N SER A 84 -10.96 0.36 -1.31
CA SER A 84 -12.33 -0.08 -1.56
C SER A 84 -13.28 1.07 -1.88
N LYS A 85 -14.58 0.80 -1.95
CA LYS A 85 -15.62 1.85 -2.05
C LYS A 85 -15.66 2.79 -0.83
N THR A 86 -15.05 2.41 0.29
CA THR A 86 -14.97 3.23 1.53
C THR A 86 -13.78 4.19 1.49
N THR A 87 -12.72 3.86 0.78
CA THR A 87 -11.48 4.64 0.70
C THR A 87 -11.70 6.11 0.30
N PRO A 88 -12.56 6.46 -0.68
CA PRO A 88 -12.82 7.87 -1.01
C PRO A 88 -13.35 8.69 0.17
N ASP A 89 -14.25 8.12 0.98
CA ASP A 89 -14.82 8.80 2.14
C ASP A 89 -13.74 9.00 3.24
N VAL A 90 -12.87 8.00 3.43
CA VAL A 90 -11.70 8.10 4.34
C VAL A 90 -10.74 9.20 3.88
N LEU A 91 -10.35 9.21 2.61
CA LEU A 91 -9.47 10.24 2.05
C LEU A 91 -10.08 11.64 2.16
N ALA A 92 -11.39 11.77 1.91
CA ALA A 92 -12.10 13.04 2.07
C ALA A 92 -12.04 13.57 3.51
N ALA A 93 -12.25 12.71 4.51
CA ALA A 93 -12.18 13.08 5.92
C ALA A 93 -10.75 13.49 6.35
N LEU A 94 -9.74 12.73 5.95
CA LEU A 94 -8.32 13.03 6.22
C LEU A 94 -7.90 14.36 5.58
N ASN A 95 -8.26 14.58 4.31
CA ASN A 95 -7.92 15.80 3.58
C ASN A 95 -8.64 17.02 4.15
N ALA A 96 -9.91 16.92 4.51
CA ALA A 96 -10.67 17.99 5.15
C ALA A 96 -10.04 18.41 6.49
N ALA A 97 -9.49 17.46 7.24
CA ALA A 97 -8.81 17.70 8.50
C ALA A 97 -7.35 18.14 8.37
N GLY A 98 -6.76 18.03 7.17
CA GLY A 98 -5.35 18.34 6.89
C GLY A 98 -4.37 17.36 7.53
N VAL A 99 -4.77 16.11 7.78
CA VAL A 99 -3.93 15.08 8.42
C VAL A 99 -3.54 13.99 7.45
N LYS A 100 -2.40 13.34 7.70
CA LYS A 100 -1.90 12.23 6.89
C LYS A 100 -2.04 10.91 7.65
N ALA A 101 -2.12 9.82 6.89
CA ALA A 101 -2.31 8.47 7.41
C ALA A 101 -1.44 7.47 6.64
N THR A 102 -1.37 6.23 7.12
CA THR A 102 -0.71 5.13 6.42
C THR A 102 -1.76 4.09 6.01
N PHE A 103 -1.72 3.66 4.74
CA PHE A 103 -2.61 2.66 4.18
C PHE A 103 -1.82 1.37 3.92
N PHE A 104 -2.21 0.29 4.59
CA PHE A 104 -1.71 -1.06 4.33
C PHE A 104 -2.61 -1.72 3.29
N VAL A 105 -2.19 -1.65 2.03
CA VAL A 105 -3.05 -1.95 0.89
C VAL A 105 -3.10 -3.42 0.53
N VAL A 106 -4.23 -3.84 -0.03
CA VAL A 106 -4.43 -5.17 -0.65
C VAL A 106 -4.75 -5.05 -2.13
N ALA A 107 -4.55 -6.15 -2.88
CA ALA A 107 -4.90 -6.23 -4.30
C ALA A 107 -5.55 -7.59 -4.63
N THR A 108 -6.72 -7.85 -4.05
CA THR A 108 -7.39 -9.17 -4.00
C THR A 108 -8.04 -9.61 -5.31
N GLY A 109 -8.00 -8.81 -6.37
CA GLY A 109 -8.76 -9.05 -7.61
C GLY A 109 -10.22 -8.57 -7.53
N TYR A 110 -10.83 -8.57 -6.35
CA TYR A 110 -12.18 -8.02 -6.15
C TYR A 110 -12.19 -6.49 -6.02
N ASN A 111 -11.04 -5.90 -5.72
CA ASN A 111 -10.87 -4.45 -5.53
C ASN A 111 -10.14 -3.76 -6.70
N GLU A 112 -9.88 -4.43 -7.82
CA GLU A 112 -9.12 -3.91 -8.97
C GLU A 112 -9.58 -2.51 -9.42
N LYS A 113 -10.89 -2.28 -9.50
CA LYS A 113 -11.44 -0.97 -9.89
C LYS A 113 -11.11 0.17 -8.92
N TYR A 114 -10.66 -0.14 -7.72
CA TYR A 114 -10.30 0.83 -6.69
C TYR A 114 -8.77 1.04 -6.57
N LEU A 115 -7.93 0.19 -7.18
CA LEU A 115 -6.48 0.32 -7.12
C LEU A 115 -5.95 1.71 -7.55
N PRO A 116 -6.59 2.44 -8.52
CA PRO A 116 -6.19 3.82 -8.82
C PRO A 116 -6.21 4.78 -7.62
N LEU A 117 -7.03 4.51 -6.58
CA LEU A 117 -7.06 5.30 -5.34
C LEU A 117 -5.74 5.27 -4.56
N ILE A 118 -4.89 4.26 -4.80
CA ILE A 118 -3.53 4.21 -4.23
C ILE A 118 -2.70 5.41 -4.71
N ALA A 119 -2.78 5.73 -6.02
CA ALA A 119 -2.10 6.89 -6.57
C ALA A 119 -2.66 8.20 -5.99
N GLU A 120 -3.98 8.28 -5.81
CA GLU A 120 -4.63 9.46 -5.21
C GLU A 120 -4.21 9.65 -3.75
N ALA A 121 -4.18 8.57 -2.96
CA ALA A 121 -3.72 8.60 -1.57
C ALA A 121 -2.24 9.03 -1.47
N ALA A 122 -1.37 8.46 -2.30
CA ALA A 122 0.04 8.83 -2.35
C ALA A 122 0.25 10.29 -2.78
N ALA A 123 -0.44 10.74 -3.82
CA ALA A 123 -0.39 12.14 -4.29
C ALA A 123 -0.91 13.14 -3.24
N ALA A 124 -1.85 12.72 -2.39
CA ALA A 124 -2.31 13.51 -1.25
C ALA A 124 -1.31 13.50 -0.07
N GLY A 125 -0.18 12.77 -0.16
CA GLY A 125 0.86 12.70 0.85
C GLY A 125 0.58 11.69 1.98
N HIS A 126 -0.31 10.73 1.74
CA HIS A 126 -0.45 9.58 2.62
C HIS A 126 0.63 8.54 2.31
N GLN A 127 1.05 7.80 3.32
CA GLN A 127 1.98 6.68 3.15
C GLN A 127 1.24 5.44 2.67
N ILE A 128 1.82 4.74 1.69
CA ILE A 128 1.38 3.43 1.25
C ILE A 128 2.33 2.37 1.79
N ALA A 129 1.79 1.27 2.30
CA ALA A 129 2.52 0.14 2.85
C ALA A 129 1.90 -1.17 2.39
N PHE A 130 2.64 -2.28 2.46
CA PHE A 130 2.16 -3.57 2.00
C PHE A 130 1.33 -4.29 3.07
N HIS A 131 0.22 -4.91 2.63
CA HIS A 131 -0.54 -5.83 3.47
C HIS A 131 -0.55 -7.23 2.88
N SER A 132 -1.20 -7.44 1.76
CA SER A 132 -1.27 -8.74 1.08
C SER A 132 -1.89 -8.56 -0.32
N ALA A 133 -1.57 -9.45 -1.26
CA ALA A 133 -2.31 -9.50 -2.51
C ALA A 133 -3.66 -10.20 -2.36
N SER A 134 -3.71 -11.31 -1.64
CA SER A 134 -4.90 -12.16 -1.53
C SER A 134 -5.68 -11.97 -0.25
N HIS A 135 -4.99 -11.71 0.86
CA HIS A 135 -5.48 -11.71 2.24
C HIS A 135 -6.09 -13.07 2.67
N GLU A 136 -5.75 -14.15 1.97
CA GLU A 136 -6.23 -15.49 2.28
C GLU A 136 -5.24 -16.22 3.19
N TYR A 137 -5.57 -16.33 4.48
CA TYR A 137 -4.70 -16.94 5.51
C TYR A 137 -4.26 -18.36 5.17
N SER A 138 -5.14 -19.15 4.53
CA SER A 138 -4.82 -20.51 4.09
C SER A 138 -3.69 -20.55 3.07
N ASP A 139 -3.52 -19.50 2.31
CA ASP A 139 -2.57 -19.42 1.21
C ASP A 139 -1.28 -18.74 1.67
N ILE A 140 -1.38 -17.53 2.24
CA ILE A 140 -0.21 -16.74 2.61
C ILE A 140 0.60 -17.33 3.78
N TYR A 141 -0.03 -18.09 4.66
CA TYR A 141 0.64 -18.67 5.83
C TYR A 141 0.96 -20.18 5.68
N GLN A 142 0.90 -20.76 4.48
CA GLN A 142 1.35 -22.13 4.24
C GLN A 142 2.86 -22.29 4.45
N SER A 143 3.62 -21.29 4.02
CA SER A 143 5.07 -21.24 4.15
C SER A 143 5.55 -19.77 4.06
N PRO A 144 6.78 -19.49 4.46
CA PRO A 144 7.38 -18.17 4.20
C PRO A 144 7.43 -17.82 2.73
N ASP A 145 7.76 -18.77 1.86
CA ASP A 145 7.79 -18.55 0.41
C ASP A 145 6.43 -18.12 -0.13
N ALA A 146 5.34 -18.79 0.29
CA ALA A 146 3.98 -18.44 -0.11
C ALA A 146 3.62 -17.00 0.31
N TYR A 147 4.05 -16.56 1.50
CA TYR A 147 3.84 -15.18 1.94
C TYR A 147 4.59 -14.17 1.06
N TRP A 148 5.86 -14.45 0.75
CA TRP A 148 6.65 -13.53 -0.08
C TRP A 148 6.23 -13.53 -1.55
N GLU A 149 5.71 -14.64 -2.06
CA GLU A 149 5.07 -14.70 -3.39
C GLU A 149 3.81 -13.82 -3.42
N ASP A 150 3.00 -13.82 -2.36
CA ASP A 150 1.84 -12.94 -2.23
C ASP A 150 2.24 -11.46 -2.17
N ILE A 151 3.29 -11.11 -1.42
CA ILE A 151 3.83 -9.74 -1.41
C ILE A 151 4.37 -9.33 -2.78
N ALA A 152 5.08 -10.21 -3.48
CA ALA A 152 5.55 -9.93 -4.84
C ALA A 152 4.39 -9.71 -5.83
N LEU A 153 3.32 -10.50 -5.69
CA LEU A 153 2.10 -10.32 -6.47
C LEU A 153 1.40 -8.99 -6.15
N LEU A 154 1.38 -8.58 -4.87
CA LEU A 154 0.88 -7.26 -4.49
C LEU A 154 1.67 -6.15 -5.18
N GLN A 155 3.01 -6.21 -5.12
CA GLN A 155 3.89 -5.24 -5.77
C GLN A 155 3.61 -5.15 -7.28
N GLU A 156 3.49 -6.30 -7.97
CA GLU A 156 3.14 -6.37 -9.39
C GLU A 156 1.81 -5.65 -9.67
N ARG A 157 0.77 -5.96 -8.91
CA ARG A 157 -0.58 -5.43 -9.14
C ARG A 157 -0.72 -3.94 -8.88
N ILE A 158 0.04 -3.40 -7.92
CA ILE A 158 -0.02 -1.95 -7.60
C ILE A 158 1.03 -1.12 -8.33
N SER A 159 2.04 -1.73 -8.98
CA SER A 159 3.09 -1.02 -9.71
C SER A 159 2.61 -0.05 -10.80
N PRO A 160 1.42 -0.24 -11.45
CA PRO A 160 0.88 0.74 -12.37
C PRO A 160 0.46 2.06 -11.71
N TYR A 161 0.30 2.09 -10.40
CA TYR A 161 -0.26 3.22 -9.65
C TYR A 161 0.77 3.93 -8.76
N ILE A 162 1.83 3.22 -8.33
CA ILE A 162 2.88 3.75 -7.45
C ILE A 162 4.20 3.03 -7.66
N LEU A 163 5.33 3.73 -7.41
CA LEU A 163 6.64 3.08 -7.34
C LEU A 163 6.73 2.25 -6.07
N THR A 164 6.98 0.94 -6.22
CA THR A 164 6.97 -0.01 -5.11
C THR A 164 8.34 -0.20 -4.45
N ASP A 165 9.44 0.09 -5.17
CA ASP A 165 10.82 -0.12 -4.69
C ASP A 165 11.18 0.68 -3.42
N GLY A 166 10.46 1.76 -3.14
CA GLY A 166 10.65 2.59 -1.95
C GLY A 166 9.75 2.21 -0.77
N ILE A 167 8.92 1.16 -0.88
CA ILE A 167 8.02 0.74 0.19
C ILE A 167 8.75 -0.26 1.10
N HIS A 168 9.08 0.17 2.31
CA HIS A 168 9.81 -0.64 3.30
C HIS A 168 8.96 -1.06 4.51
N TYR A 169 7.68 -0.72 4.51
CA TYR A 169 6.76 -1.04 5.60
C TYR A 169 5.70 -2.03 5.17
N LEU A 170 5.41 -2.98 6.04
CA LEU A 170 4.34 -3.94 5.84
C LEU A 170 3.58 -4.21 7.15
N ARG A 171 2.37 -4.74 7.04
CA ARG A 171 1.63 -5.31 8.15
C ARG A 171 1.19 -6.71 7.79
N PHE A 172 1.51 -7.67 8.64
CA PHE A 172 1.05 -9.04 8.46
C PHE A 172 -0.47 -9.12 8.65
N PRO A 173 -1.25 -9.77 7.77
CA PRO A 173 -2.65 -10.05 8.02
C PRO A 173 -2.90 -10.68 9.40
N GLY A 174 -3.67 -9.97 10.25
CA GLY A 174 -3.91 -10.35 11.64
C GLY A 174 -2.77 -10.00 12.62
N GLY A 175 -1.74 -9.28 12.18
CA GLY A 175 -0.61 -8.81 13.00
C GLY A 175 0.51 -9.85 13.18
N SER A 176 1.65 -9.37 13.68
CA SER A 176 2.86 -10.20 13.85
C SER A 176 2.75 -11.25 14.96
N THR A 177 1.73 -11.15 15.79
CA THR A 177 1.46 -12.06 16.91
C THR A 177 0.28 -12.98 16.67
N ASN A 178 -0.35 -12.95 15.47
CA ASN A 178 -1.51 -13.77 15.18
C ASN A 178 -1.20 -15.27 15.37
N THR A 179 -2.19 -16.00 15.85
CA THR A 179 -2.09 -17.44 16.10
C THR A 179 -2.82 -18.27 15.04
N VAL A 180 -3.61 -17.65 14.18
CA VAL A 180 -4.37 -18.32 13.13
C VAL A 180 -3.43 -18.91 12.08
N SER A 181 -2.33 -18.22 11.76
CA SER A 181 -1.26 -18.67 10.87
C SER A 181 -0.71 -20.06 11.22
N ARG A 182 -0.72 -20.42 12.52
CA ARG A 182 -0.23 -21.73 12.99
C ARG A 182 -1.00 -22.91 12.42
N ARG A 183 -2.24 -22.70 11.98
CA ARG A 183 -3.04 -23.77 11.35
C ARG A 183 -2.48 -24.17 10.00
N TYR A 184 -1.77 -23.28 9.34
CA TYR A 184 -1.30 -23.46 7.97
C TYR A 184 0.21 -23.74 7.94
N GLY A 185 1.04 -22.86 8.51
CA GLY A 185 2.49 -22.95 8.49
C GLY A 185 3.13 -23.45 9.79
N GLY A 186 2.32 -23.90 10.77
CA GLY A 186 2.84 -24.38 12.04
C GLY A 186 3.25 -23.28 13.04
N LYS A 187 3.73 -23.71 14.21
CA LYS A 187 3.99 -22.78 15.33
C LYS A 187 5.09 -21.75 15.07
N GLY A 188 6.03 -22.05 14.16
CA GLY A 188 7.20 -21.23 13.86
C GLY A 188 6.97 -20.15 12.81
N ILE A 189 5.90 -20.26 12.00
CA ILE A 189 5.71 -19.46 10.79
C ILE A 189 5.88 -17.95 11.02
N MET A 190 5.26 -17.37 12.04
CA MET A 190 5.38 -15.93 12.29
C MET A 190 6.77 -15.50 12.76
N SER A 191 7.49 -16.37 13.49
CA SER A 191 8.87 -16.07 13.89
C SER A 191 9.81 -16.06 12.69
N GLU A 192 9.61 -16.97 11.75
CA GLU A 192 10.38 -17.07 10.52
C GLU A 192 10.08 -15.88 9.59
N LEU A 193 8.80 -15.56 9.39
CA LEU A 193 8.39 -14.42 8.57
C LEU A 193 8.92 -13.09 9.11
N LYS A 194 8.95 -12.88 10.43
CA LYS A 194 9.51 -11.68 11.04
C LYS A 194 11.01 -11.57 10.78
N ALA A 195 11.76 -12.66 10.96
CA ALA A 195 13.20 -12.67 10.67
C ALA A 195 13.49 -12.39 9.19
N GLN A 196 12.72 -12.99 8.29
CA GLN A 196 12.85 -12.75 6.86
C GLN A 196 12.44 -11.33 6.46
N ALA A 197 11.44 -10.72 7.12
CA ALA A 197 11.08 -9.33 6.87
C ALA A 197 12.26 -8.39 7.18
N GLU A 198 12.90 -8.56 8.33
CA GLU A 198 14.10 -7.81 8.72
C GLU A 198 15.26 -8.05 7.75
N GLU A 199 15.52 -9.30 7.35
CA GLU A 199 16.57 -9.65 6.37
C GLU A 199 16.34 -8.99 5.00
N LYS A 200 15.08 -8.88 4.58
CA LYS A 200 14.68 -8.26 3.33
C LYS A 200 14.57 -6.73 3.40
N GLY A 201 14.84 -6.12 4.55
CA GLY A 201 14.80 -4.67 4.76
C GLY A 201 13.39 -4.12 4.94
N TYR A 202 12.43 -4.96 5.36
CA TYR A 202 11.09 -4.51 5.71
C TYR A 202 10.94 -4.31 7.22
N THR A 203 10.26 -3.23 7.58
CA THR A 203 9.76 -3.01 8.94
C THR A 203 8.30 -3.46 9.01
N TYR A 204 8.00 -4.49 9.80
CA TYR A 204 6.61 -4.87 10.03
C TYR A 204 6.01 -4.03 11.16
N VAL A 205 4.73 -3.68 11.03
CA VAL A 205 4.06 -2.70 11.90
C VAL A 205 2.78 -3.30 12.48
N ASP A 206 2.75 -3.43 13.80
CA ASP A 206 1.53 -3.75 14.53
C ASP A 206 0.83 -2.45 14.99
N TRP A 207 -0.05 -2.55 15.96
CA TRP A 207 -0.82 -1.44 16.53
C TRP A 207 -0.89 -1.56 18.05
N ASN A 208 -1.15 -0.46 18.72
CA ASN A 208 -1.41 -0.42 20.16
C ASN A 208 -2.78 0.20 20.50
N VAL A 209 -3.53 0.65 19.50
CA VAL A 209 -4.91 1.10 19.62
C VAL A 209 -5.73 0.39 18.54
N CYS A 210 -6.80 -0.31 18.92
CA CYS A 210 -7.70 -1.00 18.00
C CYS A 210 -9.09 -0.35 18.00
N ALA A 211 -9.55 0.07 16.82
CA ALA A 211 -10.88 0.63 16.66
C ALA A 211 -12.00 -0.41 16.75
N GLU A 212 -11.66 -1.71 16.60
CA GLU A 212 -12.62 -2.83 16.55
C GLU A 212 -13.69 -2.65 15.46
N ASP A 213 -13.34 -1.97 14.37
CA ASP A 213 -14.26 -1.57 13.30
C ASP A 213 -14.58 -2.70 12.32
N ALA A 214 -13.70 -3.71 12.20
CA ALA A 214 -13.89 -4.90 11.36
C ALA A 214 -14.40 -6.13 12.14
N VAL A 215 -14.63 -6.02 13.45
CA VAL A 215 -15.24 -7.11 14.22
C VAL A 215 -16.73 -7.24 13.89
N GLY A 216 -17.23 -8.46 13.75
CA GLY A 216 -18.57 -8.75 13.24
C GLY A 216 -19.67 -7.88 13.82
N GLY A 217 -20.70 -7.58 13.00
CA GLY A 217 -21.90 -6.85 13.41
C GLY A 217 -21.93 -5.36 13.01
N ASN A 218 -20.99 -4.86 12.19
CA ASN A 218 -20.91 -3.46 11.75
C ASN A 218 -21.08 -2.45 12.91
N PRO A 219 -20.06 -2.25 13.73
CA PRO A 219 -20.14 -1.33 14.85
C PRO A 219 -20.50 0.09 14.36
N SER A 220 -21.31 0.82 15.16
CA SER A 220 -21.66 2.20 14.81
C SER A 220 -20.41 3.12 14.88
N ALA A 221 -20.44 4.24 14.15
CA ALA A 221 -19.39 5.25 14.21
C ALA A 221 -19.08 5.69 15.65
N ASN A 222 -20.10 5.87 16.48
CA ASN A 222 -19.91 6.21 17.90
C ASN A 222 -19.25 5.06 18.71
N THR A 223 -19.49 3.81 18.36
CA THR A 223 -18.83 2.66 19.00
C THR A 223 -17.34 2.65 18.64
N ILE A 224 -17.00 2.82 17.36
CA ILE A 224 -15.65 2.90 16.84
C ILE A 224 -14.88 4.05 17.52
N TYR A 225 -15.47 5.25 17.55
CA TYR A 225 -14.91 6.40 18.25
C TYR A 225 -14.59 6.10 19.72
N ARG A 226 -15.56 5.53 20.47
CA ARG A 226 -15.35 5.19 21.88
C ARG A 226 -14.29 4.12 22.09
N ASN A 227 -14.17 3.15 21.18
CA ASN A 227 -13.11 2.15 21.24
C ASN A 227 -11.75 2.80 21.09
N VAL A 228 -11.55 3.66 20.09
CA VAL A 228 -10.30 4.41 19.90
C VAL A 228 -9.94 5.23 21.13
N VAL A 229 -10.89 6.00 21.69
CA VAL A 229 -10.66 6.81 22.89
C VAL A 229 -10.29 5.94 24.10
N ARG A 230 -11.02 4.84 24.31
CA ARG A 230 -10.76 3.90 25.41
C ARG A 230 -9.39 3.26 25.30
N GLU A 231 -9.05 2.74 24.12
CA GLU A 231 -7.78 2.04 23.87
C GLU A 231 -6.58 3.01 23.91
N THR A 232 -6.76 4.25 23.48
CA THR A 232 -5.72 5.28 23.61
C THR A 232 -5.38 5.55 25.08
N GLY A 233 -6.38 5.70 25.96
CA GLY A 233 -6.16 5.91 27.39
C GLY A 233 -5.14 7.01 27.68
N GLU A 234 -4.07 6.66 28.40
CA GLU A 234 -2.96 7.56 28.74
C GLU A 234 -1.75 7.46 27.80
N GLN A 235 -1.87 6.69 26.70
CA GLN A 235 -0.77 6.53 25.75
C GLN A 235 -0.48 7.85 25.04
N THR A 236 0.80 8.11 24.79
CA THR A 236 1.27 9.32 24.09
C THR A 236 1.77 9.02 22.69
N GLN A 237 1.94 7.74 22.36
CA GLN A 237 2.41 7.26 21.05
C GLN A 237 1.47 6.16 20.59
N CYS A 238 0.67 6.47 19.56
CA CYS A 238 -0.42 5.61 19.13
C CYS A 238 -0.29 5.22 17.66
N ILE A 239 -0.41 3.93 17.38
CA ILE A 239 -0.66 3.39 16.04
C ILE A 239 -2.06 2.80 16.09
N VAL A 240 -3.00 3.43 15.40
CA VAL A 240 -4.42 3.08 15.43
C VAL A 240 -4.74 2.15 14.27
N LEU A 241 -5.18 0.92 14.57
CA LEU A 241 -5.73 0.00 13.58
C LEU A 241 -7.18 0.36 13.27
N MET A 242 -7.43 0.64 12.01
CA MET A 242 -8.73 0.80 11.37
C MET A 242 -8.70 0.10 10.01
N HIS A 243 -9.86 0.05 9.34
CA HIS A 243 -9.95 -0.55 8.01
C HIS A 243 -10.73 0.39 7.07
N ASP A 244 -10.29 0.43 5.80
CA ASP A 244 -11.02 1.08 4.71
C ASP A 244 -11.55 0.05 3.68
N SER A 245 -11.83 -1.15 4.17
CA SER A 245 -12.45 -2.25 3.42
C SER A 245 -13.88 -1.92 2.99
N ALA A 246 -14.43 -2.71 2.07
CA ALA A 246 -15.78 -2.48 1.54
C ALA A 246 -16.90 -2.60 2.59
N THR A 247 -16.63 -3.18 3.75
CA THR A 247 -17.60 -3.41 4.83
C THR A 247 -17.50 -2.43 6.00
N THR A 248 -16.46 -1.57 6.03
CA THR A 248 -16.14 -0.69 7.16
C THR A 248 -16.50 0.78 6.91
N ARG A 249 -17.64 1.05 6.25
CA ARG A 249 -18.09 2.41 5.96
C ARG A 249 -18.23 3.26 7.23
N THR A 250 -18.67 2.66 8.34
CA THR A 250 -18.83 3.34 9.62
C THR A 250 -17.51 3.85 10.19
N THR A 251 -16.36 3.32 9.76
CA THR A 251 -15.03 3.85 10.07
C THR A 251 -14.84 5.24 9.47
N ALA A 252 -15.18 5.41 8.18
CA ALA A 252 -15.13 6.72 7.53
C ALA A 252 -16.08 7.74 8.22
N GLU A 253 -17.25 7.29 8.68
CA GLU A 253 -18.21 8.11 9.43
C GLU A 253 -17.69 8.51 10.82
N ALA A 254 -16.89 7.67 11.49
CA ALA A 254 -16.28 7.94 12.80
C ALA A 254 -15.05 8.84 12.72
N LEU A 255 -14.38 8.86 11.57
CA LEU A 255 -13.04 9.44 11.41
C LEU A 255 -12.96 10.94 11.74
N PRO A 256 -13.92 11.81 11.37
CA PRO A 256 -13.90 13.21 11.76
C PRO A 256 -13.85 13.42 13.28
N ASP A 257 -14.64 12.68 14.04
CA ASP A 257 -14.70 12.78 15.50
C ASP A 257 -13.41 12.23 16.14
N ILE A 258 -12.86 11.13 15.60
CA ILE A 258 -11.59 10.56 16.05
C ILE A 258 -10.45 11.57 15.84
N ILE A 259 -10.37 12.18 14.66
CA ILE A 259 -9.35 13.18 14.36
C ILE A 259 -9.48 14.40 15.26
N GLN A 260 -10.70 14.91 15.44
CA GLN A 260 -10.92 16.07 16.30
C GLN A 260 -10.50 15.77 17.73
N TRP A 261 -10.88 14.60 18.27
CA TRP A 261 -10.48 14.19 19.60
C TRP A 261 -8.96 14.15 19.79
N TYR A 262 -8.21 13.54 18.86
CA TYR A 262 -6.75 13.51 18.93
C TYR A 262 -6.13 14.91 18.87
N LYS A 263 -6.70 15.82 18.03
CA LYS A 263 -6.30 17.24 18.00
C LYS A 263 -6.51 17.93 19.34
N ASP A 264 -7.68 17.72 19.96
CA ASP A 264 -8.03 18.30 21.26
C ASP A 264 -7.13 17.77 22.39
N GLN A 265 -6.64 16.52 22.25
CA GLN A 265 -5.68 15.91 23.16
C GLN A 265 -4.22 16.33 22.88
N GLY A 266 -3.98 17.17 21.86
CA GLY A 266 -2.65 17.68 21.51
C GLY A 266 -1.71 16.67 20.82
N PHE A 267 -2.26 15.65 20.15
CA PHE A 267 -1.44 14.74 19.35
C PHE A 267 -1.02 15.37 18.02
N ALA A 268 0.23 15.15 17.65
CA ALA A 268 0.70 15.36 16.29
C ALA A 268 0.34 14.14 15.42
N PHE A 269 -0.17 14.38 14.21
CA PHE A 269 -0.47 13.32 13.27
C PHE A 269 0.76 13.01 12.42
N CYS A 270 1.16 11.75 12.39
CA CYS A 270 2.32 11.28 11.64
C CYS A 270 1.95 10.07 10.78
N THR A 271 2.70 9.84 9.71
CA THR A 271 2.72 8.54 9.04
C THR A 271 3.66 7.60 9.80
N VAL A 272 3.55 6.29 9.55
CA VAL A 272 4.41 5.28 10.21
C VAL A 272 5.90 5.55 9.93
N GLU A 273 6.26 5.89 8.69
CA GLU A 273 7.64 6.17 8.31
C GLU A 273 8.26 7.40 9.01
N GLN A 274 7.44 8.35 9.46
CA GLN A 274 7.91 9.53 10.19
C GLN A 274 8.29 9.22 11.63
N VAL A 275 7.77 8.14 12.22
CA VAL A 275 7.97 7.78 13.63
C VAL A 275 8.72 6.48 13.84
N LEU A 276 8.65 5.55 12.91
CA LEU A 276 9.42 4.30 12.90
C LEU A 276 10.47 4.40 11.81
N LYS A 277 11.74 4.38 12.19
CA LYS A 277 12.83 4.28 11.21
C LYS A 277 12.94 2.82 10.76
N PRO A 278 13.16 2.54 9.44
CA PRO A 278 13.40 1.20 8.94
C PRO A 278 14.70 0.61 9.47
#